data_d5db2dab8da30541202a3dc07c064162
#
_entry.id   d5db2dab8da30541202a3dc07c064162
#
_cell.length_a   1.000
_cell.length_b   1.000
_cell.length_c   1.000
_cell.angle_alpha   90.00
_cell.angle_beta   90.00
_cell.angle_gamma   90.00
#
_symmetry.space_group_name_H-M   'P 1'
#
loop_
_entity.id
_entity.type
_entity.pdbx_description
1 polymer ?
#
loop_
_entity_poly.entity_id
_entity_poly.type
_entity_poly.pdbx_seq_one_letter_code
_entity_poly.pdbx_strand_id
1 'polypeptide(L)'
;MKKKFLKFIYLVAFISTCILLSCNKENLTNLNKPLNSLDYPIPANLFTAALLNTPRDNYSVLAQGMQYFSTYKEVPAIGDKFYSFNGTEADFGTYTGRLNLLYQLETAIQAPDLVNGRSMVRILRVYTYHQLTDVAGDIPYFEAVKGEQKILSPKYDAQKDIYIDMFKELDVSADSLDPAKPTFGNSDLFYKGDVAKWKKFAYTLMLRLGMRLTKVDPALAQTWVQKAILGGVMTSDADIAKISYTNVSGGMNPKVQTSLLNGNYLNPQDPDNIEGGKYAATFIDKLKSTNDPRLPVVSVVWVKPAGATAYVADTTRSIQKGMISGSLNTKPLDFETYSEPSPLILNLAAPIIILGPAEAYLLLAEAALRGWYTGSTAQVAYENAVRAGMTQWALWAAVAPSTNIITEAQINEYISSNPYLTGGTFEQQLQQISEQKWLSLFGDDYEVYANWRRTGYPVLMPVNYPGNVTGGQMFRRFSIPITENLTNQANYLEALKRQGFSESTNDNLLTRVWWDKP
;
A
#
# COMPACT_ATOMS: atom_id res chain seq x y z
N MET A 1 81.11 7.41 -22.95
CA MET A 1 80.08 6.72 -22.10
C MET A 1 79.44 7.64 -21.05
N LYS A 2 80.14 8.42 -20.28
CA LYS A 2 79.60 9.28 -19.19
C LYS A 2 78.45 10.26 -19.62
N LYS A 3 78.55 10.88 -20.81
CA LYS A 3 77.57 11.83 -21.32
C LYS A 3 76.21 11.15 -21.70
N LYS A 4 76.21 9.88 -22.17
CA LYS A 4 75.03 9.13 -22.52
C LYS A 4 74.29 8.63 -21.25
N PHE A 5 75.05 8.23 -20.23
CA PHE A 5 74.54 7.80 -18.94
C PHE A 5 73.84 8.95 -18.16
N LEU A 6 74.46 10.12 -18.22
CA LEU A 6 73.89 11.31 -17.58
C LEU A 6 72.54 11.73 -18.23
N LYS A 7 72.44 11.66 -19.58
CA LYS A 7 71.20 11.92 -20.31
C LYS A 7 70.09 10.92 -19.96
N PHE A 8 70.43 9.66 -19.73
CA PHE A 8 69.51 8.62 -19.32
C PHE A 8 68.97 8.86 -17.89
N ILE A 9 69.83 9.29 -16.96
CA ILE A 9 69.43 9.66 -15.62
C ILE A 9 68.44 10.84 -15.62
N TYR A 10 68.74 11.89 -16.43
CA TYR A 10 67.82 13.03 -16.55
C TYR A 10 66.47 12.64 -17.20
N LEU A 11 66.48 11.73 -18.17
CA LEU A 11 65.25 11.23 -18.77
C LEU A 11 64.42 10.42 -17.77
N VAL A 12 65.04 9.54 -17.00
CA VAL A 12 64.36 8.76 -15.95
C VAL A 12 63.84 9.66 -14.84
N ALA A 13 64.64 10.66 -14.40
CA ALA A 13 64.19 11.63 -13.40
C ALA A 13 62.98 12.47 -13.91
N PHE A 14 63.01 12.92 -15.17
CA PHE A 14 61.92 13.65 -15.80
C PHE A 14 60.64 12.82 -15.93
N ILE A 15 60.75 11.55 -16.35
CA ILE A 15 59.63 10.63 -16.44
C ILE A 15 59.06 10.35 -15.04
N SER A 16 59.92 10.13 -14.04
CA SER A 16 59.50 9.92 -12.64
C SER A 16 58.76 11.14 -12.08
N THR A 17 59.20 12.35 -12.38
CA THR A 17 58.54 13.59 -11.96
C THR A 17 57.19 13.79 -12.66
N CYS A 18 57.07 13.45 -13.94
CA CYS A 18 55.79 13.49 -14.66
C CYS A 18 54.77 12.49 -14.11
N ILE A 19 55.22 11.29 -13.68
CA ILE A 19 54.36 10.28 -13.07
C ILE A 19 53.85 10.76 -11.67
N LEU A 20 54.69 11.44 -10.90
CA LEU A 20 54.34 11.98 -9.59
C LEU A 20 53.38 13.18 -9.66
N LEU A 21 53.34 13.91 -10.76
CA LEU A 21 52.46 15.05 -11.00
C LEU A 21 51.09 14.65 -11.62
N SER A 22 50.98 13.42 -12.09
CA SER A 22 49.87 12.97 -12.94
C SER A 22 48.62 12.50 -12.17
N CYS A 23 48.69 12.34 -10.85
CA CYS A 23 47.56 11.85 -10.07
C CYS A 23 47.18 12.80 -8.91
N ASN A 24 46.57 13.93 -9.24
CA ASN A 24 45.85 14.67 -8.23
C ASN A 24 44.47 14.00 -8.03
N LYS A 25 44.31 13.34 -6.87
CA LYS A 25 43.10 12.62 -6.50
C LYS A 25 41.84 13.51 -6.60
N GLU A 26 41.96 14.79 -6.33
CA GLU A 26 40.89 15.77 -6.48
C GLU A 26 40.45 15.99 -7.93
N ASN A 27 41.40 16.04 -8.86
CA ASN A 27 41.10 16.19 -10.30
C ASN A 27 40.39 14.95 -10.84
N LEU A 28 40.79 13.75 -10.43
CA LEU A 28 40.14 12.51 -10.82
C LEU A 28 38.73 12.41 -10.22
N THR A 29 38.55 12.85 -8.99
CA THR A 29 37.21 12.89 -8.33
C THR A 29 36.32 13.89 -9.04
N ASN A 30 36.82 15.05 -9.43
CA ASN A 30 36.05 16.08 -10.13
C ASN A 30 35.72 15.69 -11.60
N LEU A 31 36.61 14.97 -12.28
CA LEU A 31 36.36 14.43 -13.61
C LEU A 31 35.31 13.30 -13.62
N ASN A 32 35.20 12.57 -12.52
CA ASN A 32 34.21 11.50 -12.36
C ASN A 32 32.85 12.00 -11.77
N LYS A 33 32.74 13.28 -11.44
CA LYS A 33 31.45 13.85 -11.07
C LYS A 33 30.66 14.13 -12.35
N PRO A 34 29.47 13.57 -12.53
CA PRO A 34 28.60 13.96 -13.62
C PRO A 34 28.37 15.47 -13.57
N LEU A 35 28.50 16.16 -14.72
CA LEU A 35 28.32 17.62 -14.83
C LEU A 35 26.99 18.14 -14.27
N ASN A 36 26.00 17.26 -14.14
CA ASN A 36 24.66 17.55 -13.62
C ASN A 36 24.37 16.88 -12.26
N SER A 37 25.38 16.34 -11.56
CA SER A 37 25.16 15.80 -10.21
C SER A 37 25.12 16.94 -9.20
N LEU A 38 24.07 16.97 -8.41
CA LEU A 38 24.02 17.80 -7.20
C LEU A 38 25.02 17.23 -6.18
N ASP A 39 25.91 18.07 -5.64
CA ASP A 39 26.88 17.66 -4.61
C ASP A 39 26.18 17.22 -3.30
N TYR A 40 24.94 17.64 -3.11
CA TYR A 40 24.12 17.29 -1.95
C TYR A 40 22.68 16.97 -2.39
N PRO A 41 22.05 15.94 -1.82
CA PRO A 41 20.64 15.67 -2.07
C PRO A 41 19.79 16.84 -1.53
N ILE A 42 18.89 17.36 -2.35
CA ILE A 42 17.93 18.39 -1.92
C ILE A 42 16.84 17.70 -1.09
N PRO A 43 16.68 18.02 0.21
CA PRO A 43 15.71 17.35 1.07
C PRO A 43 14.28 17.34 0.53
N ALA A 44 13.86 18.44 -0.09
CA ALA A 44 12.54 18.56 -0.70
C ALA A 44 12.31 17.52 -1.84
N ASN A 45 13.33 17.27 -2.67
CA ASN A 45 13.25 16.28 -3.75
C ASN A 45 13.22 14.85 -3.21
N LEU A 46 14.00 14.56 -2.16
CA LEU A 46 13.96 13.26 -1.49
C LEU A 46 12.59 13.00 -0.88
N PHE A 47 11.96 14.03 -0.31
CA PHE A 47 10.62 13.91 0.25
C PHE A 47 9.58 13.61 -0.83
N THR A 48 9.61 14.35 -1.95
CA THR A 48 8.76 14.08 -3.11
C THR A 48 8.94 12.65 -3.62
N ALA A 49 10.20 12.19 -3.74
CA ALA A 49 10.50 10.82 -4.17
C ALA A 49 9.96 9.77 -3.19
N ALA A 50 10.08 10.01 -1.87
CA ALA A 50 9.53 9.13 -0.85
C ALA A 50 8.00 9.04 -0.93
N LEU A 51 7.32 10.18 -1.18
CA LEU A 51 5.86 10.21 -1.37
C LEU A 51 5.42 9.46 -2.63
N LEU A 52 6.11 9.65 -3.76
CA LEU A 52 5.82 8.93 -5.01
C LEU A 52 5.98 7.42 -4.88
N ASN A 53 6.87 6.97 -4.01
CA ASN A 53 7.08 5.56 -3.70
C ASN A 53 6.17 5.04 -2.56
N THR A 54 5.25 5.85 -2.03
CA THR A 54 4.35 5.44 -0.95
C THR A 54 3.28 4.43 -1.38
N PRO A 55 2.67 4.53 -2.58
CA PRO A 55 1.72 3.54 -3.04
C PRO A 55 2.35 2.15 -3.19
N ARG A 56 1.70 1.14 -2.61
CA ARG A 56 2.06 -0.28 -2.81
C ARG A 56 1.44 -0.84 -4.08
N ASP A 57 1.81 -2.05 -4.45
CA ASP A 57 1.19 -2.75 -5.57
C ASP A 57 -0.27 -3.07 -5.26
N ASN A 58 -1.14 -2.35 -5.92
CA ASN A 58 -2.57 -2.55 -5.90
C ASN A 58 -2.95 -3.49 -7.06
N TYR A 59 -4.11 -4.12 -6.98
CA TYR A 59 -4.65 -4.98 -8.04
C TYR A 59 -3.83 -6.25 -8.32
N SER A 60 -2.98 -6.65 -7.40
CA SER A 60 -2.08 -7.81 -7.49
C SER A 60 -2.58 -9.03 -6.71
N VAL A 61 -1.66 -9.81 -6.15
CA VAL A 61 -1.95 -11.02 -5.36
C VAL A 61 -2.94 -10.77 -4.22
N LEU A 62 -2.82 -9.64 -3.50
CA LEU A 62 -3.73 -9.33 -2.41
C LEU A 62 -5.14 -9.00 -2.90
N ALA A 63 -5.28 -8.27 -4.02
CA ALA A 63 -6.59 -7.98 -4.60
C ALA A 63 -7.33 -9.26 -5.02
N GLN A 64 -6.60 -10.24 -5.56
CA GLN A 64 -7.15 -11.55 -5.90
C GLN A 64 -7.48 -12.37 -4.64
N GLY A 65 -6.58 -12.36 -3.65
CA GLY A 65 -6.81 -13.01 -2.35
C GLY A 65 -8.02 -12.45 -1.62
N MET A 66 -8.24 -11.13 -1.72
CA MET A 66 -9.42 -10.47 -1.16
C MET A 66 -10.65 -10.53 -2.08
N GLN A 67 -10.58 -11.31 -3.16
CA GLN A 67 -11.66 -11.60 -4.09
C GLN A 67 -12.29 -10.35 -4.74
N TYR A 68 -11.46 -9.35 -5.04
CA TYR A 68 -11.84 -8.29 -5.97
C TYR A 68 -11.73 -8.78 -7.42
N PHE A 69 -10.68 -9.55 -7.71
CA PHE A 69 -10.38 -10.07 -9.04
C PHE A 69 -10.23 -11.57 -9.02
N SER A 70 -10.47 -12.17 -10.17
CA SER A 70 -10.29 -13.59 -10.45
C SER A 70 -9.70 -13.78 -11.85
N THR A 71 -9.06 -14.91 -12.11
CA THR A 71 -8.53 -15.27 -13.43
C THR A 71 -8.77 -16.74 -13.73
N TYR A 72 -8.97 -17.07 -15.00
CA TYR A 72 -9.01 -18.47 -15.44
C TYR A 72 -7.60 -19.05 -15.65
N LYS A 73 -6.59 -18.21 -15.88
CA LYS A 73 -5.22 -18.66 -16.17
C LYS A 73 -4.56 -19.32 -14.96
N GLU A 74 -3.87 -20.41 -15.25
CA GLU A 74 -2.99 -21.07 -14.30
C GLU A 74 -1.60 -20.46 -14.41
N VAL A 75 -1.33 -19.50 -13.54
CA VAL A 75 -0.01 -18.84 -13.42
C VAL A 75 0.44 -18.89 -11.96
N PRO A 76 1.74 -19.17 -11.71
CA PRO A 76 2.31 -19.09 -10.38
C PRO A 76 2.04 -17.71 -9.76
N ALA A 77 1.88 -17.67 -8.46
CA ALA A 77 1.72 -16.44 -7.69
C ALA A 77 0.38 -15.71 -7.84
N ILE A 78 -0.66 -16.36 -8.34
CA ILE A 78 -2.00 -15.78 -8.39
C ILE A 78 -2.70 -15.99 -7.05
N GLY A 79 -3.15 -14.89 -6.45
CA GLY A 79 -3.75 -14.85 -5.12
C GLY A 79 -5.09 -15.58 -5.02
N ASP A 80 -5.82 -15.81 -6.12
CA ASP A 80 -7.06 -16.56 -6.15
C ASP A 80 -6.86 -18.09 -6.17
N LYS A 81 -5.62 -18.57 -6.36
CA LYS A 81 -5.30 -20.00 -6.46
C LYS A 81 -4.33 -20.51 -5.40
N PHE A 82 -3.48 -19.65 -4.86
CA PHE A 82 -2.52 -19.95 -3.76
C PHE A 82 -1.59 -21.13 -4.02
N TYR A 83 -1.19 -21.40 -5.25
CA TYR A 83 -0.41 -22.61 -5.56
C TYR A 83 1.10 -22.34 -5.71
N SER A 84 1.57 -21.15 -5.41
CA SER A 84 2.99 -20.80 -5.45
C SER A 84 3.34 -19.78 -4.36
N PHE A 85 4.59 -19.83 -3.89
CA PHE A 85 5.16 -18.80 -3.02
C PHE A 85 5.57 -17.53 -3.79
N ASN A 86 5.76 -17.59 -5.10
CA ASN A 86 6.09 -16.43 -5.92
C ASN A 86 5.01 -15.36 -5.81
N GLY A 87 5.43 -14.09 -5.63
CA GLY A 87 4.52 -12.96 -5.46
C GLY A 87 3.84 -12.86 -4.09
N THR A 88 4.10 -13.81 -3.17
CA THR A 88 3.72 -13.75 -1.76
C THR A 88 4.93 -13.53 -0.86
N GLU A 89 6.04 -13.06 -1.41
CA GLU A 89 7.19 -12.60 -0.64
C GLU A 89 6.99 -11.15 -0.20
N ALA A 90 7.41 -10.84 1.02
CA ALA A 90 7.43 -9.46 1.51
C ALA A 90 8.42 -8.63 0.69
N ASP A 91 7.98 -7.43 0.28
CA ASP A 91 8.80 -6.55 -0.54
C ASP A 91 9.93 -5.89 0.27
N PHE A 92 11.04 -6.61 0.39
CA PHE A 92 12.26 -6.09 1.02
C PHE A 92 13.02 -5.08 0.14
N GLY A 93 12.66 -4.90 -1.12
CA GLY A 93 13.10 -3.75 -1.94
C GLY A 93 12.71 -2.41 -1.31
N THR A 94 11.71 -2.41 -0.44
CA THR A 94 11.33 -1.25 0.39
C THR A 94 12.50 -0.71 1.23
N TYR A 95 13.43 -1.55 1.71
CA TYR A 95 14.60 -1.11 2.49
C TYR A 95 15.58 -0.30 1.66
N THR A 96 15.92 -0.75 0.47
CA THR A 96 16.84 -0.04 -0.44
C THR A 96 16.19 1.12 -1.17
N GLY A 97 14.88 1.10 -1.29
CA GLY A 97 14.07 2.15 -1.88
C GLY A 97 13.61 3.19 -0.86
N ARG A 98 12.33 3.16 -0.53
CA ARG A 98 11.65 4.19 0.27
C ARG A 98 12.24 4.39 1.67
N LEU A 99 12.56 3.33 2.40
CA LEU A 99 13.13 3.45 3.75
C LEU A 99 14.51 4.09 3.73
N ASN A 100 15.34 3.77 2.75
CA ASN A 100 16.64 4.41 2.58
C ASN A 100 16.49 5.91 2.23
N LEU A 101 15.55 6.28 1.36
CA LEU A 101 15.25 7.69 1.09
C LEU A 101 14.83 8.44 2.35
N LEU A 102 13.94 7.86 3.16
CA LEU A 102 13.49 8.46 4.42
C LEU A 102 14.61 8.58 5.45
N TYR A 103 15.51 7.59 5.53
CA TYR A 103 16.68 7.62 6.40
C TYR A 103 17.67 8.73 6.00
N GLN A 104 18.01 8.82 4.72
CA GLN A 104 18.88 9.88 4.19
C GLN A 104 18.27 11.26 4.42
N LEU A 105 16.96 11.40 4.19
CA LEU A 105 16.25 12.65 4.41
C LEU A 105 16.26 13.04 5.90
N GLU A 106 15.96 12.11 6.80
CA GLU A 106 16.00 12.36 8.25
C GLU A 106 17.39 12.80 8.69
N THR A 107 18.45 12.18 8.15
CA THR A 107 19.85 12.56 8.44
C THR A 107 20.19 13.97 7.92
N ALA A 108 19.65 14.38 6.78
CA ALA A 108 19.91 15.69 6.17
C ALA A 108 19.19 16.86 6.86
N ILE A 109 18.10 16.61 7.61
CA ILE A 109 17.24 17.67 8.18
C ILE A 109 17.30 17.73 9.71
N GLN A 110 18.51 17.69 10.29
CA GLN A 110 18.71 17.68 11.75
C GLN A 110 18.57 19.06 12.43
N ALA A 111 18.58 20.16 11.68
CA ALA A 111 18.45 21.50 12.24
C ALA A 111 17.15 21.66 13.06
N PRO A 112 17.18 22.33 14.23
CA PRO A 112 16.02 22.41 15.15
C PRO A 112 14.77 23.04 14.54
N ASP A 113 14.93 23.98 13.61
CA ASP A 113 13.83 24.66 12.91
C ASP A 113 13.13 23.75 11.87
N LEU A 114 13.75 22.64 11.45
CA LEU A 114 13.19 21.69 10.50
C LEU A 114 12.33 20.59 11.17
N VAL A 115 11.77 20.88 12.34
CA VAL A 115 10.98 19.93 13.13
C VAL A 115 9.79 19.32 12.35
N ASN A 116 9.09 20.14 11.55
CA ASN A 116 7.98 19.67 10.73
C ASN A 116 8.44 18.64 9.69
N GLY A 117 9.55 18.91 9.00
CA GLY A 117 10.13 17.98 8.04
C GLY A 117 10.47 16.64 8.69
N ARG A 118 11.11 16.65 9.86
CA ARG A 118 11.41 15.42 10.61
C ARG A 118 10.15 14.67 11.03
N SER A 119 9.13 15.38 11.51
CA SER A 119 7.85 14.77 11.90
C SER A 119 7.16 14.11 10.70
N MET A 120 7.09 14.78 9.55
CA MET A 120 6.51 14.23 8.31
C MET A 120 7.28 12.97 7.84
N VAL A 121 8.61 12.99 7.91
CA VAL A 121 9.46 11.83 7.56
C VAL A 121 9.21 10.65 8.50
N ARG A 122 9.13 10.87 9.80
CA ARG A 122 8.84 9.83 10.80
C ARG A 122 7.45 9.23 10.61
N ILE A 123 6.43 10.05 10.34
CA ILE A 123 5.08 9.59 10.03
C ILE A 123 5.08 8.68 8.79
N LEU A 124 5.78 9.07 7.71
CA LEU A 124 5.90 8.24 6.50
C LEU A 124 6.73 6.98 6.76
N ARG A 125 7.74 7.02 7.62
CA ARG A 125 8.51 5.85 8.02
C ARG A 125 7.60 4.83 8.73
N VAL A 126 6.76 5.27 9.66
CA VAL A 126 5.76 4.41 10.30
C VAL A 126 4.78 3.85 9.26
N TYR A 127 4.26 4.69 8.36
CA TYR A 127 3.39 4.23 7.28
C TYR A 127 4.06 3.16 6.39
N THR A 128 5.37 3.23 6.21
CA THR A 128 6.13 2.25 5.41
C THR A 128 6.34 0.95 6.18
N TYR A 129 6.79 1.04 7.42
CA TYR A 129 7.10 -0.13 8.23
C TYR A 129 5.86 -0.94 8.61
N HIS A 130 4.71 -0.28 8.89
CA HIS A 130 3.52 -1.03 9.26
C HIS A 130 3.05 -1.94 8.12
N GLN A 131 3.10 -1.47 6.86
CA GLN A 131 2.75 -2.30 5.71
C GLN A 131 3.65 -3.52 5.58
N LEU A 132 4.95 -3.36 5.85
CA LEU A 132 5.93 -4.45 5.73
C LEU A 132 5.78 -5.45 6.88
N THR A 133 5.73 -4.98 8.14
CA THR A 133 5.58 -5.85 9.30
C THR A 133 4.20 -6.54 9.32
N ASP A 134 3.15 -5.87 8.83
CA ASP A 134 1.80 -6.46 8.77
C ASP A 134 1.75 -7.71 7.88
N VAL A 135 2.53 -7.78 6.82
CA VAL A 135 2.56 -8.96 5.95
C VAL A 135 3.64 -9.97 6.36
N ALA A 136 4.77 -9.53 6.91
CA ALA A 136 5.93 -10.40 7.19
C ALA A 136 6.06 -10.82 8.68
N GLY A 137 5.45 -10.08 9.62
CA GLY A 137 5.68 -10.25 11.06
C GLY A 137 6.95 -9.54 11.52
N ASP A 138 7.87 -10.28 12.13
CA ASP A 138 9.17 -9.75 12.55
C ASP A 138 10.01 -9.35 11.33
N ILE A 139 10.59 -8.15 11.38
CA ILE A 139 11.42 -7.59 10.30
C ILE A 139 12.60 -6.80 10.87
N PRO A 140 13.67 -6.54 10.11
CA PRO A 140 14.66 -5.55 10.50
C PRO A 140 14.00 -4.16 10.65
N TYR A 141 14.12 -3.55 11.84
CA TYR A 141 13.52 -2.25 12.14
C TYR A 141 14.52 -1.28 12.78
N PHE A 142 15.00 -1.59 14.00
CA PHE A 142 15.89 -0.67 14.73
C PHE A 142 17.30 -0.57 14.12
N GLU A 143 17.78 -1.63 13.50
CA GLU A 143 19.08 -1.67 12.83
C GLU A 143 18.99 -1.51 11.31
N ALA A 144 17.79 -1.43 10.76
CA ALA A 144 17.58 -1.34 9.32
C ALA A 144 18.18 -0.08 8.70
N VAL A 145 18.55 -0.16 7.42
CA VAL A 145 19.11 0.93 6.58
C VAL A 145 20.33 1.66 7.16
N LYS A 146 21.06 1.03 8.08
CA LYS A 146 22.26 1.57 8.74
C LYS A 146 23.57 1.03 8.16
N GLY A 147 23.60 0.73 6.86
CA GLY A 147 24.80 0.23 6.18
C GLY A 147 26.01 1.15 6.29
N GLU A 148 25.83 2.47 6.30
CA GLU A 148 26.89 3.46 6.54
C GLU A 148 27.53 3.31 7.94
N GLN A 149 26.77 2.82 8.92
CA GLN A 149 27.25 2.47 10.25
C GLN A 149 27.83 1.06 10.31
N LYS A 150 28.09 0.41 9.15
CA LYS A 150 28.61 -0.96 8.99
C LYS A 150 27.70 -2.06 9.54
N ILE A 151 26.40 -1.79 9.69
CA ILE A 151 25.41 -2.81 10.04
C ILE A 151 24.93 -3.44 8.72
N LEU A 152 25.55 -4.54 8.32
CA LEU A 152 25.27 -5.23 7.05
C LEU A 152 24.30 -6.41 7.21
N SER A 153 24.16 -6.93 8.44
CA SER A 153 23.26 -8.04 8.79
C SER A 153 22.39 -7.58 9.98
N PRO A 154 21.36 -6.74 9.72
CA PRO A 154 20.54 -6.19 10.80
C PRO A 154 19.71 -7.28 11.48
N LYS A 155 19.49 -7.14 12.79
CA LYS A 155 18.59 -7.99 13.55
C LYS A 155 17.15 -7.82 13.10
N TYR A 156 16.39 -8.90 13.23
CA TYR A 156 14.94 -8.87 13.11
C TYR A 156 14.33 -8.53 14.46
N ASP A 157 13.54 -7.48 14.50
CA ASP A 157 12.86 -7.04 15.71
C ASP A 157 11.49 -7.69 15.82
N ALA A 158 11.04 -7.96 17.05
CA ALA A 158 9.73 -8.56 17.26
C ALA A 158 8.62 -7.59 16.84
N GLN A 159 7.61 -8.07 16.12
CA GLN A 159 6.50 -7.23 15.63
C GLN A 159 5.83 -6.44 16.76
N LYS A 160 5.74 -7.01 17.97
CA LYS A 160 5.24 -6.32 19.15
C LYS A 160 6.04 -5.05 19.46
N ASP A 161 7.37 -5.15 19.47
CA ASP A 161 8.25 -4.04 19.82
C ASP A 161 8.23 -2.97 18.74
N ILE A 162 8.14 -3.39 17.47
CA ILE A 162 7.95 -2.50 16.32
C ILE A 162 6.65 -1.68 16.48
N TYR A 163 5.54 -2.32 16.84
CA TYR A 163 4.26 -1.62 17.05
C TYR A 163 4.33 -0.62 18.21
N ILE A 164 4.98 -0.98 19.32
CA ILE A 164 5.15 -0.08 20.46
C ILE A 164 5.96 1.16 20.05
N ASP A 165 7.00 0.98 19.24
CA ASP A 165 7.82 2.10 18.77
C ASP A 165 7.05 2.96 17.74
N MET A 166 6.33 2.33 16.79
CA MET A 166 5.51 3.04 15.81
C MET A 166 4.47 3.97 16.47
N PHE A 167 3.84 3.55 17.56
CA PHE A 167 2.93 4.42 18.32
C PHE A 167 3.64 5.63 18.92
N LYS A 168 4.82 5.42 19.52
CA LYS A 168 5.63 6.52 20.09
C LYS A 168 6.08 7.50 19.02
N GLU A 169 6.53 6.97 17.89
CA GLU A 169 6.96 7.78 16.74
C GLU A 169 5.81 8.66 16.20
N LEU A 170 4.60 8.10 16.06
CA LEU A 170 3.43 8.85 15.62
C LEU A 170 3.04 9.93 16.64
N ASP A 171 3.05 9.59 17.92
CA ASP A 171 2.69 10.48 19.00
C ASP A 171 3.62 11.68 19.07
N VAL A 172 4.92 11.42 19.19
CA VAL A 172 5.95 12.47 19.24
C VAL A 172 5.95 13.31 17.97
N SER A 173 5.75 12.68 16.81
CA SER A 173 5.72 13.42 15.54
C SER A 173 4.50 14.33 15.42
N ALA A 174 3.31 13.85 15.81
CA ALA A 174 2.10 14.66 15.78
C ALA A 174 2.16 15.84 16.75
N ASP A 175 2.69 15.62 17.95
CA ASP A 175 2.85 16.68 18.95
C ASP A 175 3.91 17.72 18.57
N SER A 176 4.96 17.32 17.85
CA SER A 176 6.05 18.20 17.41
C SER A 176 5.71 19.05 16.19
N LEU A 177 4.64 18.76 15.47
CA LEU A 177 4.21 19.55 14.32
C LEU A 177 3.75 20.95 14.75
N ASP A 178 4.42 21.98 14.23
CA ASP A 178 4.23 23.39 14.59
C ASP A 178 3.91 24.24 13.34
N PRO A 179 2.74 24.87 13.25
CA PRO A 179 2.37 25.70 12.09
C PRO A 179 3.26 26.93 11.90
N ALA A 180 4.05 27.33 12.92
CA ALA A 180 4.99 28.46 12.83
C ALA A 180 6.36 28.05 12.23
N LYS A 181 6.61 26.77 11.99
CA LYS A 181 7.89 26.25 11.49
C LYS A 181 7.82 25.87 10.01
N PRO A 182 8.97 25.90 9.29
CA PRO A 182 9.03 25.51 7.88
C PRO A 182 8.57 24.08 7.64
N THR A 183 8.04 23.85 6.42
CA THR A 183 7.63 22.55 5.89
C THR A 183 8.28 22.32 4.53
N PHE A 184 7.96 21.20 3.86
CA PHE A 184 8.40 20.95 2.48
C PHE A 184 7.58 21.72 1.43
N GLY A 185 6.53 22.44 1.82
CA GLY A 185 5.69 23.23 0.91
C GLY A 185 5.19 22.41 -0.28
N ASN A 186 5.36 22.91 -1.51
CA ASN A 186 4.89 22.25 -2.73
C ASN A 186 5.55 20.89 -3.03
N SER A 187 6.66 20.55 -2.39
CA SER A 187 7.30 19.23 -2.51
C SER A 187 6.57 18.16 -1.70
N ASP A 188 5.65 18.54 -0.82
CA ASP A 188 4.69 17.68 -0.17
C ASP A 188 3.49 17.44 -1.11
N LEU A 189 3.46 16.27 -1.74
CA LEU A 189 2.40 15.90 -2.69
C LEU A 189 1.05 15.65 -2.02
N PHE A 190 1.02 15.34 -0.71
CA PHE A 190 -0.22 15.09 -0.01
C PHE A 190 -0.96 16.39 0.33
N TYR A 191 -0.27 17.31 0.99
CA TYR A 191 -0.90 18.44 1.66
C TYR A 191 -0.21 19.78 1.42
N LYS A 192 0.84 19.83 0.61
CA LYS A 192 1.63 21.04 0.34
C LYS A 192 2.16 21.72 1.61
N GLY A 193 2.49 20.89 2.60
CA GLY A 193 3.04 21.32 3.88
C GLY A 193 2.00 21.71 4.92
N ASP A 194 0.72 21.44 4.73
CA ASP A 194 -0.33 21.69 5.73
C ASP A 194 -0.13 20.82 6.97
N VAL A 195 0.35 21.43 8.03
CA VAL A 195 0.69 20.81 9.32
C VAL A 195 -0.56 20.19 9.99
N ALA A 196 -1.72 20.85 9.89
CA ALA A 196 -2.95 20.35 10.50
C ALA A 196 -3.41 19.05 9.86
N LYS A 197 -3.28 18.92 8.54
CA LYS A 197 -3.59 17.68 7.82
C LYS A 197 -2.59 16.57 8.12
N TRP A 198 -1.31 16.89 8.29
CA TRP A 198 -0.31 15.92 8.72
C TRP A 198 -0.58 15.39 10.14
N LYS A 199 -1.05 16.23 11.06
CA LYS A 199 -1.53 15.77 12.39
C LYS A 199 -2.67 14.78 12.26
N LYS A 200 -3.68 15.10 11.46
CA LYS A 200 -4.80 14.19 11.19
C LYS A 200 -4.35 12.88 10.55
N PHE A 201 -3.38 12.93 9.62
CA PHE A 201 -2.78 11.73 9.04
C PHE A 201 -2.14 10.85 10.12
N ALA A 202 -1.30 11.43 10.97
CA ALA A 202 -0.63 10.70 12.05
C ALA A 202 -1.62 10.03 13.01
N TYR A 203 -2.64 10.76 13.45
CA TYR A 203 -3.66 10.22 14.35
C TYR A 203 -4.59 9.20 13.66
N THR A 204 -4.90 9.36 12.38
CA THR A 204 -5.66 8.34 11.63
C THR A 204 -4.84 7.06 11.46
N LEU A 205 -3.55 7.17 11.17
CA LEU A 205 -2.64 6.02 11.14
C LEU A 205 -2.51 5.37 12.52
N MET A 206 -2.41 6.15 13.60
CA MET A 206 -2.42 5.65 14.98
C MET A 206 -3.71 4.90 15.30
N LEU A 207 -4.87 5.41 14.85
CA LEU A 207 -6.17 4.74 15.00
C LEU A 207 -6.19 3.39 14.25
N ARG A 208 -5.70 3.34 13.00
CA ARG A 208 -5.54 2.10 12.21
C ARG A 208 -4.71 1.07 12.98
N LEU A 209 -3.54 1.47 13.44
CA LEU A 209 -2.62 0.58 14.17
C LEU A 209 -3.19 0.15 15.53
N GLY A 210 -3.86 1.04 16.26
CA GLY A 210 -4.54 0.72 17.50
C GLY A 210 -5.62 -0.34 17.31
N MET A 211 -6.48 -0.18 16.31
CA MET A 211 -7.51 -1.16 15.98
C MET A 211 -6.94 -2.51 15.56
N ARG A 212 -5.71 -2.56 15.02
CA ARG A 212 -5.01 -3.80 14.68
C ARG A 212 -4.80 -4.70 15.90
N LEU A 213 -4.63 -4.13 17.08
CA LEU A 213 -4.31 -4.85 18.31
C LEU A 213 -5.52 -5.39 19.08
N THR A 214 -6.74 -5.19 18.59
CA THR A 214 -7.99 -5.50 19.31
C THR A 214 -8.11 -6.93 19.83
N LYS A 215 -7.47 -7.91 19.18
CA LYS A 215 -7.48 -9.32 19.59
C LYS A 215 -6.23 -9.72 20.40
N VAL A 216 -5.07 -9.13 20.12
CA VAL A 216 -3.81 -9.52 20.76
C VAL A 216 -3.56 -8.79 22.07
N ASP A 217 -3.93 -7.52 22.16
CA ASP A 217 -3.78 -6.69 23.36
C ASP A 217 -4.88 -5.60 23.39
N PRO A 218 -6.10 -5.95 23.82
CA PRO A 218 -7.25 -5.03 23.81
C PRO A 218 -7.03 -3.78 24.67
N ALA A 219 -6.26 -3.87 25.76
CA ALA A 219 -6.01 -2.73 26.65
C ALA A 219 -5.08 -1.71 25.97
N LEU A 220 -4.00 -2.18 25.35
CA LEU A 220 -3.09 -1.35 24.57
C LEU A 220 -3.82 -0.76 23.35
N ALA A 221 -4.67 -1.56 22.68
CA ALA A 221 -5.51 -1.11 21.57
C ALA A 221 -6.40 0.07 21.99
N GLN A 222 -7.15 -0.07 23.08
CA GLN A 222 -8.02 0.97 23.60
C GLN A 222 -7.26 2.26 23.91
N THR A 223 -6.10 2.15 24.56
CA THR A 223 -5.26 3.29 24.92
C THR A 223 -4.88 4.13 23.68
N TRP A 224 -4.34 3.48 22.64
CA TRP A 224 -3.89 4.18 21.44
C TRP A 224 -5.06 4.64 20.55
N VAL A 225 -6.14 3.88 20.49
CA VAL A 225 -7.38 4.28 19.80
C VAL A 225 -7.95 5.56 20.42
N GLN A 226 -8.09 5.61 21.74
CA GLN A 226 -8.61 6.80 22.42
C GLN A 226 -7.68 8.00 22.25
N LYS A 227 -6.36 7.80 22.33
CA LYS A 227 -5.39 8.86 22.06
C LYS A 227 -5.49 9.40 20.64
N ALA A 228 -5.60 8.52 19.65
CA ALA A 228 -5.78 8.91 18.24
C ALA A 228 -7.05 9.74 18.03
N ILE A 229 -8.15 9.33 18.63
CA ILE A 229 -9.44 10.03 18.55
C ILE A 229 -9.34 11.43 19.17
N LEU A 230 -8.73 11.54 20.34
CA LEU A 230 -8.51 12.83 21.03
C LEU A 230 -7.59 13.77 20.24
N GLY A 231 -6.60 13.23 19.54
CA GLY A 231 -5.69 13.99 18.70
C GLY A 231 -6.32 14.53 17.41
N GLY A 232 -7.45 13.96 17.00
CA GLY A 232 -8.21 14.38 15.82
C GLY A 232 -7.82 13.62 14.55
N VAL A 233 -8.73 12.76 14.08
CA VAL A 233 -8.58 11.96 12.87
C VAL A 233 -9.18 12.66 11.64
N MET A 234 -8.95 12.09 10.45
CA MET A 234 -9.53 12.60 9.19
C MET A 234 -11.05 12.44 9.20
N THR A 235 -11.78 13.51 8.92
CA THR A 235 -13.25 13.52 8.89
C THR A 235 -13.84 14.24 7.68
N SER A 236 -13.00 14.67 6.74
CA SER A 236 -13.40 15.42 5.54
C SER A 236 -12.64 14.90 4.32
N ASP A 237 -13.24 14.95 3.14
CA ASP A 237 -12.58 14.64 1.87
C ASP A 237 -11.38 15.57 1.60
N ALA A 238 -11.37 16.76 2.20
CA ALA A 238 -10.21 17.66 2.16
C ALA A 238 -8.99 17.14 2.93
N ASP A 239 -9.16 16.14 3.81
CA ASP A 239 -8.11 15.50 4.58
C ASP A 239 -7.46 14.32 3.83
N ILE A 240 -8.01 13.89 2.68
CA ILE A 240 -7.51 12.73 1.93
C ILE A 240 -6.06 12.92 1.53
N ALA A 241 -5.20 12.01 2.01
CA ALA A 241 -3.84 11.86 1.49
C ALA A 241 -3.88 11.04 0.20
N LYS A 242 -3.37 11.62 -0.89
CA LYS A 242 -3.38 10.97 -2.21
C LYS A 242 -2.16 11.34 -3.03
N ILE A 243 -1.82 10.48 -3.98
CA ILE A 243 -0.93 10.83 -5.09
C ILE A 243 -1.79 11.04 -6.33
N SER A 244 -1.61 12.20 -6.97
CA SER A 244 -2.24 12.54 -8.25
C SER A 244 -1.26 12.27 -9.38
N TYR A 245 -1.77 11.74 -10.49
CA TYR A 245 -0.99 11.39 -11.67
C TYR A 245 -1.48 12.17 -12.89
N THR A 246 -0.80 12.01 -14.01
CA THR A 246 -1.12 12.66 -15.29
C THR A 246 -1.09 11.62 -16.41
N ASN A 247 -1.65 11.94 -17.58
CA ASN A 247 -1.56 11.10 -18.78
C ASN A 247 -0.25 11.32 -19.58
N VAL A 248 0.71 12.05 -19.00
CA VAL A 248 2.00 12.34 -19.66
C VAL A 248 3.03 11.29 -19.22
N SER A 249 3.86 10.85 -20.16
CA SER A 249 4.96 9.92 -19.89
C SER A 249 5.81 10.39 -18.71
N GLY A 250 6.09 9.47 -17.77
CA GLY A 250 6.79 9.78 -16.52
C GLY A 250 5.90 10.32 -15.38
N GLY A 251 4.64 10.70 -15.67
CA GLY A 251 3.68 11.14 -14.65
C GLY A 251 2.46 10.22 -14.52
N MET A 252 2.45 9.10 -15.21
CA MET A 252 1.35 8.14 -15.22
C MET A 252 1.30 7.32 -13.92
N ASN A 253 0.09 6.89 -13.56
CA ASN A 253 -0.11 5.97 -12.46
C ASN A 253 0.54 4.61 -12.78
N PRO A 254 1.65 4.26 -12.11
CA PRO A 254 2.39 3.04 -12.43
C PRO A 254 1.59 1.78 -12.11
N LYS A 255 0.65 1.84 -11.17
CA LYS A 255 -0.15 0.68 -10.76
C LYS A 255 -1.23 0.34 -11.78
N VAL A 256 -1.85 1.34 -12.37
CA VAL A 256 -2.76 1.15 -13.51
C VAL A 256 -1.97 0.59 -14.69
N GLN A 257 -0.81 1.17 -15.00
CA GLN A 257 0.00 0.75 -16.14
C GLN A 257 0.51 -0.68 -16.01
N THR A 258 1.06 -1.04 -14.84
CA THR A 258 1.71 -2.35 -14.66
C THR A 258 0.74 -3.46 -14.28
N SER A 259 -0.21 -3.20 -13.39
CA SER A 259 -1.06 -4.25 -12.85
C SER A 259 -2.36 -4.43 -13.62
N LEU A 260 -2.93 -3.37 -14.17
CA LEU A 260 -4.20 -3.44 -14.89
C LEU A 260 -4.02 -3.51 -16.41
N LEU A 261 -3.21 -2.63 -17.00
CA LEU A 261 -3.08 -2.55 -18.47
C LEU A 261 -2.06 -3.54 -19.05
N ASN A 262 -0.89 -3.70 -18.40
CA ASN A 262 0.14 -4.65 -18.84
C ASN A 262 0.02 -6.02 -18.19
N GLY A 263 -0.85 -6.14 -17.19
CA GLY A 263 -1.08 -7.37 -16.45
C GLY A 263 -2.02 -8.32 -17.17
N ASN A 264 -3.15 -8.62 -16.55
CA ASN A 264 -4.08 -9.62 -17.04
C ASN A 264 -5.50 -9.09 -17.22
N TYR A 265 -5.70 -7.79 -17.03
CA TYR A 265 -7.01 -7.16 -17.07
C TYR A 265 -7.05 -6.22 -18.26
N LEU A 266 -7.82 -6.57 -19.24
CA LEU A 266 -8.30 -5.71 -20.26
C LEU A 266 -7.35 -5.24 -21.37
N ASN A 267 -7.70 -5.62 -22.55
CA ASN A 267 -7.55 -4.77 -23.72
C ASN A 267 -8.91 -4.71 -24.45
N PRO A 268 -9.71 -3.64 -24.31
CA PRO A 268 -11.00 -3.55 -24.98
C PRO A 268 -10.88 -3.46 -26.51
N GLN A 269 -9.67 -3.23 -27.03
CA GLN A 269 -9.40 -3.16 -28.45
C GLN A 269 -8.87 -4.49 -29.03
N ASP A 270 -8.37 -5.37 -28.18
CA ASP A 270 -7.86 -6.69 -28.55
C ASP A 270 -8.34 -7.74 -27.55
N PRO A 271 -9.62 -8.15 -27.65
CA PRO A 271 -10.22 -9.11 -26.73
C PRO A 271 -9.63 -10.52 -26.85
N ASP A 272 -8.87 -10.81 -27.90
CA ASP A 272 -8.26 -12.13 -28.12
C ASP A 272 -6.87 -12.24 -27.49
N ASN A 273 -6.32 -11.14 -26.96
CA ASN A 273 -4.92 -11.09 -26.58
C ASN A 273 -4.71 -10.90 -25.06
N ILE A 274 -4.09 -11.87 -24.43
CA ILE A 274 -3.43 -11.85 -23.10
C ILE A 274 -4.40 -11.83 -21.91
N GLU A 275 -5.61 -11.36 -22.06
CA GLU A 275 -6.58 -11.20 -20.99
C GLU A 275 -6.87 -12.53 -20.27
N GLY A 276 -6.81 -12.52 -18.95
CA GLY A 276 -7.09 -13.70 -18.12
C GLY A 276 -7.88 -13.38 -16.87
N GLY A 277 -7.96 -12.08 -16.52
CA GLY A 277 -8.58 -11.59 -15.30
C GLY A 277 -9.90 -10.88 -15.53
N LYS A 278 -10.80 -11.01 -14.58
CA LYS A 278 -12.09 -10.32 -14.48
C LYS A 278 -12.32 -9.93 -13.01
N TYR A 279 -13.35 -9.14 -12.74
CA TYR A 279 -13.80 -8.98 -11.35
C TYR A 279 -14.31 -10.32 -10.82
N ALA A 280 -14.04 -10.58 -9.55
CA ALA A 280 -14.55 -11.77 -8.87
C ALA A 280 -16.07 -11.67 -8.61
N ALA A 281 -16.74 -12.83 -8.63
CA ALA A 281 -18.18 -12.92 -8.34
C ALA A 281 -18.50 -12.35 -6.95
N THR A 282 -17.68 -12.63 -5.94
CA THR A 282 -17.83 -12.10 -4.58
C THR A 282 -17.99 -10.58 -4.55
N PHE A 283 -17.17 -9.87 -5.34
CA PHE A 283 -17.20 -8.41 -5.39
C PHE A 283 -18.40 -7.87 -6.16
N ILE A 284 -18.64 -8.38 -7.37
CA ILE A 284 -19.74 -7.91 -8.22
C ILE A 284 -21.10 -8.25 -7.60
N ASP A 285 -21.27 -9.45 -7.05
CA ASP A 285 -22.54 -9.88 -6.44
C ASP A 285 -22.85 -9.06 -5.18
N LYS A 286 -21.84 -8.69 -4.38
CA LYS A 286 -22.03 -7.79 -3.24
C LYS A 286 -22.54 -6.42 -3.70
N LEU A 287 -21.91 -5.82 -4.69
CA LEU A 287 -22.33 -4.51 -5.23
C LEU A 287 -23.74 -4.57 -5.87
N LYS A 288 -24.07 -5.70 -6.53
CA LYS A 288 -25.41 -5.89 -7.11
C LYS A 288 -26.49 -6.09 -6.06
N SER A 289 -26.26 -6.98 -5.10
CA SER A 289 -27.26 -7.37 -4.10
C SER A 289 -27.65 -6.23 -3.16
N THR A 290 -26.74 -5.29 -2.91
CA THR A 290 -27.00 -4.10 -2.09
C THR A 290 -27.44 -2.87 -2.89
N ASN A 291 -27.64 -3.01 -4.20
CA ASN A 291 -27.93 -1.89 -5.10
C ASN A 291 -26.89 -0.76 -5.02
N ASP A 292 -25.63 -1.12 -4.85
CA ASP A 292 -24.54 -0.18 -4.58
C ASP A 292 -24.27 0.77 -5.77
N PRO A 293 -24.28 2.10 -5.56
CA PRO A 293 -24.03 3.06 -6.64
C PRO A 293 -22.58 3.11 -7.10
N ARG A 294 -21.65 2.46 -6.40
CA ARG A 294 -20.25 2.31 -6.82
C ARG A 294 -20.11 1.33 -8.00
N LEU A 295 -21.06 0.40 -8.20
CA LEU A 295 -20.98 -0.60 -9.27
C LEU A 295 -20.75 0.01 -10.66
N PRO A 296 -21.57 0.96 -11.16
CA PRO A 296 -21.34 1.58 -12.46
C PRO A 296 -20.11 2.48 -12.52
N VAL A 297 -19.54 2.86 -11.37
CA VAL A 297 -18.29 3.63 -11.29
C VAL A 297 -17.07 2.74 -11.54
N VAL A 298 -17.04 1.58 -10.91
CA VAL A 298 -15.86 0.71 -10.93
C VAL A 298 -15.90 -0.34 -12.03
N SER A 299 -17.09 -0.73 -12.51
CA SER A 299 -17.28 -1.95 -13.31
C SER A 299 -18.02 -1.69 -14.61
N VAL A 300 -17.58 -2.38 -15.66
CA VAL A 300 -18.22 -2.42 -16.99
C VAL A 300 -18.22 -3.85 -17.53
N VAL A 301 -19.12 -4.11 -18.47
CA VAL A 301 -18.98 -5.19 -19.45
C VAL A 301 -18.70 -4.54 -20.80
N TRP A 302 -17.69 -5.03 -21.51
CA TRP A 302 -17.39 -4.53 -22.84
C TRP A 302 -18.29 -5.21 -23.85
N VAL A 303 -19.17 -4.44 -24.46
CA VAL A 303 -20.12 -4.93 -25.45
C VAL A 303 -19.77 -4.40 -26.84
N LYS A 304 -19.94 -5.22 -27.86
CA LYS A 304 -19.78 -4.81 -29.25
C LYS A 304 -21.17 -4.65 -29.89
N PRO A 305 -21.66 -3.41 -30.06
CA PRO A 305 -22.96 -3.19 -30.70
C PRO A 305 -23.00 -3.77 -32.10
N ALA A 306 -24.18 -4.22 -32.54
CA ALA A 306 -24.37 -4.77 -33.87
C ALA A 306 -23.93 -3.77 -34.95
N GLY A 307 -23.03 -4.22 -35.85
CA GLY A 307 -22.44 -3.37 -36.90
C GLY A 307 -21.32 -2.44 -36.46
N ALA A 308 -20.98 -2.39 -35.18
CA ALA A 308 -19.86 -1.59 -34.70
C ALA A 308 -18.52 -2.31 -34.89
N THR A 309 -17.45 -1.54 -35.09
CA THR A 309 -16.07 -2.05 -35.14
C THR A 309 -15.41 -2.02 -33.77
N ALA A 310 -15.88 -1.16 -32.85
CA ALA A 310 -15.29 -0.95 -31.52
C ALA A 310 -16.21 -1.49 -30.40
N TYR A 311 -15.62 -1.89 -29.30
CA TYR A 311 -16.31 -2.18 -28.07
C TYR A 311 -16.67 -0.88 -27.34
N VAL A 312 -17.78 -0.93 -26.61
CA VAL A 312 -18.23 0.17 -25.71
C VAL A 312 -18.39 -0.36 -24.29
N ALA A 313 -18.07 0.46 -23.34
CA ALA A 313 -18.22 0.13 -21.92
C ALA A 313 -19.71 0.24 -21.53
N ASP A 314 -20.29 -0.83 -21.04
CA ASP A 314 -21.68 -0.87 -20.57
C ASP A 314 -21.69 -1.08 -19.05
N THR A 315 -22.24 -0.08 -18.33
CA THR A 315 -22.35 -0.06 -16.87
C THR A 315 -23.68 -0.58 -16.36
N THR A 316 -24.56 -1.08 -17.24
CA THR A 316 -25.90 -1.56 -16.87
C THR A 316 -25.81 -2.66 -15.82
N ARG A 317 -26.42 -2.44 -14.65
CA ARG A 317 -26.34 -3.32 -13.49
C ARG A 317 -26.74 -4.77 -13.78
N SER A 318 -27.77 -4.98 -14.58
CA SER A 318 -28.31 -6.32 -14.86
C SER A 318 -27.31 -7.23 -15.57
N ILE A 319 -26.46 -6.68 -16.44
CA ILE A 319 -25.48 -7.46 -17.21
C ILE A 319 -24.15 -7.67 -16.46
N GLN A 320 -23.89 -6.91 -15.39
CA GLN A 320 -22.65 -7.09 -14.62
C GLN A 320 -22.61 -8.49 -14.02
N LYS A 321 -21.49 -9.19 -14.19
CA LYS A 321 -21.26 -10.57 -13.78
C LYS A 321 -19.81 -10.78 -13.38
N GLY A 322 -19.58 -11.24 -12.15
CA GLY A 322 -18.23 -11.56 -11.68
C GLY A 322 -17.84 -13.01 -12.02
N MET A 323 -16.55 -13.25 -12.18
CA MET A 323 -15.99 -14.59 -12.42
C MET A 323 -15.76 -15.30 -11.08
N ILE A 324 -16.06 -16.59 -11.01
CA ILE A 324 -15.80 -17.39 -9.80
C ILE A 324 -14.29 -17.52 -9.59
N SER A 325 -13.83 -17.21 -8.38
CA SER A 325 -12.42 -17.34 -8.00
C SER A 325 -11.96 -18.80 -8.04
N GLY A 326 -10.70 -19.01 -8.45
CA GLY A 326 -10.10 -20.34 -8.53
C GLY A 326 -10.58 -21.20 -9.71
N SER A 327 -11.08 -20.59 -10.76
CA SER A 327 -11.41 -21.29 -12.00
C SER A 327 -10.21 -22.09 -12.53
N LEU A 328 -10.47 -23.29 -13.06
CA LEU A 328 -9.46 -24.11 -13.71
C LEU A 328 -8.91 -23.39 -14.96
N ASN A 329 -7.70 -23.80 -15.38
CA ASN A 329 -6.99 -23.20 -16.53
C ASN A 329 -7.70 -23.43 -17.88
N THR A 330 -8.94 -22.96 -17.96
CA THR A 330 -9.78 -23.06 -19.16
C THR A 330 -10.56 -21.77 -19.30
N LYS A 331 -10.37 -21.07 -20.43
CA LYS A 331 -11.14 -19.85 -20.72
C LYS A 331 -12.64 -20.20 -20.79
N PRO A 332 -13.50 -19.58 -19.96
CA PRO A 332 -14.95 -19.75 -20.06
C PRO A 332 -15.46 -19.37 -21.45
N LEU A 333 -16.45 -20.10 -21.98
CA LEU A 333 -17.04 -19.81 -23.31
C LEU A 333 -17.70 -18.42 -23.36
N ASP A 334 -18.20 -17.95 -22.22
CA ASP A 334 -18.86 -16.66 -22.05
C ASP A 334 -17.92 -15.60 -21.41
N PHE A 335 -16.60 -15.78 -21.51
CA PHE A 335 -15.58 -14.95 -20.84
C PHE A 335 -15.76 -13.46 -21.10
N GLU A 336 -16.19 -13.07 -22.30
CA GLU A 336 -16.40 -11.67 -22.70
C GLU A 336 -17.59 -11.01 -21.98
N THR A 337 -18.45 -11.79 -21.34
CA THR A 337 -19.61 -11.28 -20.59
C THR A 337 -19.34 -10.95 -19.15
N TYR A 338 -18.13 -11.23 -18.67
CA TYR A 338 -17.73 -10.92 -17.29
C TYR A 338 -17.31 -9.47 -17.14
N SER A 339 -17.58 -8.94 -15.96
CA SER A 339 -17.28 -7.55 -15.55
C SER A 339 -15.79 -7.29 -15.41
N GLU A 340 -15.39 -6.10 -15.82
CA GLU A 340 -14.02 -5.60 -15.81
C GLU A 340 -13.91 -4.21 -15.22
N PRO A 341 -12.67 -3.76 -14.89
CA PRO A 341 -12.43 -2.39 -14.47
C PRO A 341 -12.96 -1.39 -15.49
N SER A 342 -13.65 -0.37 -15.00
CA SER A 342 -14.17 0.71 -15.84
C SER A 342 -13.04 1.58 -16.43
N PRO A 343 -13.30 2.33 -17.50
CA PRO A 343 -12.35 3.32 -18.03
C PRO A 343 -11.87 4.34 -16.98
N LEU A 344 -12.65 4.57 -15.93
CA LEU A 344 -12.27 5.43 -14.82
C LEU A 344 -11.12 4.81 -14.00
N ILE A 345 -11.24 3.52 -13.68
CA ILE A 345 -10.20 2.76 -12.97
C ILE A 345 -8.95 2.60 -13.83
N LEU A 346 -9.11 2.39 -15.13
CA LEU A 346 -8.02 2.19 -16.09
C LEU A 346 -7.34 3.48 -16.55
N ASN A 347 -7.75 4.64 -16.05
CA ASN A 347 -7.18 5.91 -16.44
C ASN A 347 -5.77 6.06 -15.87
N LEU A 348 -4.80 6.32 -16.73
CA LEU A 348 -3.39 6.49 -16.34
C LEU A 348 -3.15 7.71 -15.42
N ALA A 349 -4.07 8.66 -15.37
CA ALA A 349 -4.05 9.77 -14.43
C ALA A 349 -4.88 9.48 -13.15
N ALA A 350 -5.44 8.27 -12.99
CA ALA A 350 -6.20 7.90 -11.80
C ALA A 350 -5.40 8.13 -10.52
N PRO A 351 -5.94 8.83 -9.52
CA PRO A 351 -5.23 9.05 -8.26
C PRO A 351 -5.15 7.75 -7.45
N ILE A 352 -4.17 7.70 -6.52
CA ILE A 352 -4.11 6.66 -5.49
C ILE A 352 -4.36 7.31 -4.14
N ILE A 353 -5.37 6.84 -3.42
CA ILE A 353 -5.64 7.24 -2.04
C ILE A 353 -4.70 6.45 -1.11
N ILE A 354 -4.04 7.15 -0.21
CA ILE A 354 -3.11 6.60 0.78
C ILE A 354 -3.80 6.40 2.14
N LEU A 355 -4.59 7.39 2.54
CA LEU A 355 -5.35 7.39 3.79
C LEU A 355 -6.47 8.43 3.67
N GLY A 356 -7.65 8.13 4.21
CA GLY A 356 -8.78 9.04 4.08
C GLY A 356 -9.89 8.85 5.11
N PRO A 357 -10.91 9.72 5.08
CA PRO A 357 -12.00 9.74 6.05
C PRO A 357 -12.90 8.50 6.00
N ALA A 358 -13.02 7.84 4.86
CA ALA A 358 -13.82 6.62 4.74
C ALA A 358 -13.32 5.55 5.73
N GLU A 359 -12.01 5.31 5.76
CA GLU A 359 -11.42 4.39 6.73
C GLU A 359 -11.53 4.92 8.16
N ALA A 360 -11.19 6.19 8.38
CA ALA A 360 -11.23 6.79 9.71
C ALA A 360 -12.63 6.61 10.35
N TYR A 361 -13.69 6.88 9.62
CA TYR A 361 -15.05 6.70 10.11
C TYR A 361 -15.42 5.23 10.36
N LEU A 362 -14.94 4.27 9.56
CA LEU A 362 -15.15 2.84 9.81
C LEU A 362 -14.44 2.38 11.08
N LEU A 363 -13.23 2.88 11.33
CA LEU A 363 -12.52 2.62 12.58
C LEU A 363 -13.20 3.29 13.79
N LEU A 364 -13.76 4.49 13.62
CA LEU A 364 -14.56 5.16 14.64
C LEU A 364 -15.87 4.41 14.92
N ALA A 365 -16.54 3.86 13.89
CA ALA A 365 -17.73 3.02 14.05
C ALA A 365 -17.43 1.77 14.89
N GLU A 366 -16.33 1.09 14.61
CA GLU A 366 -15.87 -0.06 15.42
C GLU A 366 -15.47 0.38 16.84
N ALA A 367 -14.78 1.52 17.00
CA ALA A 367 -14.41 2.05 18.31
C ALA A 367 -15.67 2.38 19.16
N ALA A 368 -16.72 2.94 18.54
CA ALA A 368 -17.99 3.20 19.18
C ALA A 368 -18.71 1.89 19.55
N LEU A 369 -18.71 0.90 18.66
CA LEU A 369 -19.26 -0.44 18.91
C LEU A 369 -18.57 -1.13 20.10
N ARG A 370 -17.27 -0.88 20.31
CA ARG A 370 -16.48 -1.38 21.46
C ARG A 370 -16.64 -0.54 22.74
N GLY A 371 -17.36 0.57 22.69
CA GLY A 371 -17.47 1.51 23.82
C GLY A 371 -16.20 2.35 24.07
N TRP A 372 -15.29 2.42 23.11
CA TRP A 372 -14.04 3.19 23.21
C TRP A 372 -14.16 4.62 22.68
N TYR A 373 -15.23 4.92 21.96
CA TYR A 373 -15.56 6.23 21.41
C TYR A 373 -17.01 6.61 21.75
N THR A 374 -17.19 7.79 22.34
CA THR A 374 -18.49 8.33 22.78
C THR A 374 -18.91 9.62 22.05
N GLY A 375 -18.05 10.15 21.17
CA GLY A 375 -18.37 11.35 20.39
C GLY A 375 -19.38 11.13 19.28
N SER A 376 -19.71 9.86 18.97
CA SER A 376 -20.74 9.47 18.01
C SER A 376 -21.24 8.06 18.32
N THR A 377 -22.42 7.71 17.83
CA THR A 377 -22.87 6.31 17.81
C THR A 377 -22.15 5.53 16.69
N ALA A 378 -22.09 4.20 16.83
CA ALA A 378 -21.55 3.34 15.77
C ALA A 378 -22.33 3.51 14.45
N GLN A 379 -23.66 3.69 14.52
CA GLN A 379 -24.50 3.97 13.34
C GLN A 379 -24.08 5.25 12.63
N VAL A 380 -24.01 6.38 13.34
CA VAL A 380 -23.66 7.67 12.71
C VAL A 380 -22.26 7.64 12.11
N ALA A 381 -21.29 7.03 12.80
CA ALA A 381 -19.94 6.87 12.26
C ALA A 381 -19.93 5.96 11.02
N TYR A 382 -20.70 4.86 11.01
CA TYR A 382 -20.87 3.97 9.87
C TYR A 382 -21.49 4.68 8.66
N GLU A 383 -22.58 5.42 8.85
CA GLU A 383 -23.25 6.17 7.77
C GLU A 383 -22.32 7.25 7.18
N ASN A 384 -21.54 7.94 8.03
CA ASN A 384 -20.51 8.88 7.57
C ASN A 384 -19.40 8.17 6.79
N ALA A 385 -19.02 6.95 7.18
CA ALA A 385 -18.03 6.16 6.46
C ALA A 385 -18.53 5.73 5.07
N VAL A 386 -19.79 5.28 4.96
CA VAL A 386 -20.43 4.95 3.69
C VAL A 386 -20.43 6.17 2.78
N ARG A 387 -20.82 7.32 3.30
CA ARG A 387 -20.82 8.59 2.58
C ARG A 387 -19.43 8.94 2.08
N ALA A 388 -18.43 8.97 2.95
CA ALA A 388 -17.04 9.26 2.59
C ALA A 388 -16.48 8.24 1.58
N GLY A 389 -16.82 6.96 1.71
CA GLY A 389 -16.44 5.89 0.78
C GLY A 389 -17.06 6.02 -0.61
N MET A 390 -18.11 6.83 -0.74
CA MET A 390 -18.75 7.13 -2.03
C MET A 390 -18.31 8.50 -2.57
N THR A 391 -18.22 9.53 -1.74
CA THR A 391 -17.82 10.88 -2.18
C THR A 391 -16.37 10.94 -2.66
N GLN A 392 -15.47 10.09 -2.11
CA GLN A 392 -14.08 10.03 -2.56
C GLN A 392 -13.91 9.76 -4.06
N TRP A 393 -14.89 9.12 -4.73
CA TRP A 393 -14.86 8.87 -6.17
C TRP A 393 -14.90 10.15 -7.01
N ALA A 394 -15.30 11.28 -6.43
CA ALA A 394 -15.19 12.60 -7.08
C ALA A 394 -13.74 12.98 -7.40
N LEU A 395 -12.73 12.38 -6.77
CA LEU A 395 -11.32 12.59 -7.09
C LEU A 395 -10.97 12.17 -8.52
N TRP A 396 -11.63 11.14 -9.04
CA TRP A 396 -11.43 10.67 -10.42
C TRP A 396 -12.12 11.57 -11.46
N ALA A 397 -13.13 12.36 -11.06
CA ALA A 397 -13.79 13.30 -11.96
C ALA A 397 -12.83 14.36 -12.53
N ALA A 398 -11.77 14.68 -11.81
CA ALA A 398 -10.75 15.63 -12.27
C ALA A 398 -9.91 15.09 -13.45
N VAL A 399 -9.86 13.78 -13.67
CA VAL A 399 -9.03 13.13 -14.69
C VAL A 399 -9.84 12.44 -15.78
N ALA A 400 -11.11 12.21 -15.55
CA ALA A 400 -12.05 11.70 -16.52
C ALA A 400 -13.37 12.50 -16.40
N PRO A 401 -13.84 13.19 -17.46
CA PRO A 401 -15.13 13.87 -17.43
C PRO A 401 -16.21 12.83 -17.13
N SER A 402 -16.71 12.80 -15.91
CA SER A 402 -17.48 11.66 -15.46
C SER A 402 -18.96 11.96 -15.48
N THR A 403 -19.66 11.13 -16.19
CA THR A 403 -21.08 10.84 -16.01
C THR A 403 -21.33 9.98 -14.74
N ASN A 404 -20.29 9.52 -14.05
CA ASN A 404 -20.36 8.50 -12.99
C ASN A 404 -20.00 9.03 -11.59
N ILE A 405 -20.24 10.32 -11.31
CA ILE A 405 -20.18 10.83 -9.93
C ILE A 405 -21.39 10.28 -9.18
N ILE A 406 -21.13 9.68 -8.02
CA ILE A 406 -22.19 9.21 -7.12
C ILE A 406 -22.86 10.44 -6.50
N THR A 407 -24.14 10.62 -6.76
CA THR A 407 -24.90 11.76 -6.24
C THR A 407 -25.30 11.56 -4.78
N GLU A 408 -25.54 12.68 -4.10
CA GLU A 408 -26.03 12.65 -2.71
C GLU A 408 -27.36 11.88 -2.57
N ALA A 409 -28.24 11.96 -3.56
CA ALA A 409 -29.49 11.20 -3.59
C ALA A 409 -29.23 9.69 -3.62
N GLN A 410 -28.28 9.23 -4.44
CA GLN A 410 -27.90 7.80 -4.51
C GLN A 410 -27.24 7.32 -3.21
N ILE A 411 -26.44 8.16 -2.57
CA ILE A 411 -25.83 7.85 -1.26
C ILE A 411 -26.92 7.67 -0.21
N ASN A 412 -27.87 8.60 -0.14
CA ASN A 412 -28.99 8.56 0.82
C ASN A 412 -29.90 7.35 0.57
N GLU A 413 -30.20 7.03 -0.69
CA GLU A 413 -30.94 5.83 -1.06
C GLU A 413 -30.21 4.55 -0.63
N TYR A 414 -28.89 4.48 -0.85
CA TYR A 414 -28.10 3.32 -0.42
C TYR A 414 -28.12 3.14 1.09
N ILE A 415 -27.90 4.22 1.87
CA ILE A 415 -27.91 4.18 3.34
C ILE A 415 -29.28 3.75 3.86
N SER A 416 -30.38 4.29 3.29
CA SER A 416 -31.73 3.94 3.71
C SER A 416 -32.12 2.51 3.37
N SER A 417 -31.63 1.99 2.24
CA SER A 417 -31.91 0.61 1.78
C SER A 417 -30.99 -0.43 2.46
N ASN A 418 -29.86 -0.01 3.00
CA ASN A 418 -28.87 -0.85 3.68
C ASN A 418 -28.55 -0.29 5.08
N PRO A 419 -29.54 -0.18 5.99
CA PRO A 419 -29.37 0.49 7.27
C PRO A 419 -28.36 -0.25 8.16
N TYR A 420 -27.71 0.51 9.06
CA TYR A 420 -26.85 -0.09 10.08
C TYR A 420 -27.64 -0.99 11.03
N LEU A 421 -27.10 -2.13 11.39
CA LEU A 421 -27.74 -3.16 12.21
C LEU A 421 -27.70 -2.80 13.71
N THR A 422 -28.38 -1.75 14.12
CA THR A 422 -28.38 -1.27 15.53
C THR A 422 -28.83 -2.31 16.56
N GLY A 423 -29.71 -3.25 16.18
CA GLY A 423 -30.17 -4.37 17.01
C GLY A 423 -29.36 -5.66 16.81
N GLY A 424 -28.33 -5.64 15.99
CA GLY A 424 -27.49 -6.81 15.72
C GLY A 424 -26.54 -7.16 16.86
N THR A 425 -26.04 -8.38 16.87
CA THR A 425 -24.92 -8.77 17.74
C THR A 425 -23.66 -7.98 17.41
N PHE A 426 -22.70 -7.97 18.33
CA PHE A 426 -21.37 -7.36 18.07
C PHE A 426 -20.77 -7.87 16.77
N GLU A 427 -20.77 -9.18 16.53
CA GLU A 427 -20.19 -9.80 15.33
C GLU A 427 -20.94 -9.40 14.05
N GLN A 428 -22.26 -9.31 14.06
CA GLN A 428 -23.05 -8.85 12.91
C GLN A 428 -22.75 -7.39 12.56
N GLN A 429 -22.62 -6.53 13.57
CA GLN A 429 -22.26 -5.13 13.38
C GLN A 429 -20.80 -4.99 12.90
N LEU A 430 -19.87 -5.76 13.46
CA LEU A 430 -18.46 -5.79 13.03
C LEU A 430 -18.33 -6.30 11.59
N GLN A 431 -19.11 -7.31 11.21
CA GLN A 431 -19.17 -7.79 9.84
C GLN A 431 -19.60 -6.67 8.89
N GLN A 432 -20.70 -5.97 9.21
CA GLN A 432 -21.20 -4.89 8.37
C GLN A 432 -20.19 -3.75 8.20
N ILE A 433 -19.51 -3.34 9.29
CA ILE A 433 -18.43 -2.35 9.25
C ILE A 433 -17.27 -2.83 8.38
N SER A 434 -16.85 -4.09 8.54
CA SER A 434 -15.70 -4.65 7.81
C SER A 434 -16.00 -4.87 6.34
N GLU A 435 -17.23 -5.24 5.97
CA GLU A 435 -17.67 -5.34 4.57
C GLU A 435 -17.68 -3.97 3.90
N GLN A 436 -18.10 -2.91 4.59
CA GLN A 436 -17.99 -1.54 4.07
C GLN A 436 -16.53 -1.09 3.97
N LYS A 437 -15.65 -1.52 4.90
CA LYS A 437 -14.22 -1.24 4.78
C LYS A 437 -13.63 -1.89 3.54
N TRP A 438 -13.98 -3.14 3.27
CA TRP A 438 -13.60 -3.85 2.06
C TRP A 438 -14.06 -3.11 0.79
N LEU A 439 -15.31 -2.64 0.72
CA LEU A 439 -15.84 -1.88 -0.43
C LEU A 439 -15.21 -0.49 -0.57
N SER A 440 -14.98 0.22 0.54
CA SER A 440 -14.52 1.61 0.52
C SER A 440 -13.02 1.75 0.28
N LEU A 441 -12.23 0.72 0.63
CA LEU A 441 -10.79 0.68 0.45
C LEU A 441 -10.37 -0.13 -0.80
N PHE A 442 -11.24 -0.27 -1.79
CA PHE A 442 -10.88 -0.85 -3.08
C PHE A 442 -9.66 -0.14 -3.66
N GLY A 443 -8.57 -0.90 -3.88
CA GLY A 443 -7.27 -0.38 -4.29
C GLY A 443 -6.27 -0.13 -3.14
N ASP A 444 -6.65 -0.28 -1.85
CA ASP A 444 -5.70 -0.42 -0.73
C ASP A 444 -5.71 -1.87 -0.21
N ASP A 445 -5.20 -2.76 -1.03
CA ASP A 445 -5.29 -4.21 -0.81
C ASP A 445 -4.55 -4.67 0.45
N TYR A 446 -3.49 -3.96 0.85
CA TYR A 446 -2.73 -4.24 2.08
C TYR A 446 -3.57 -4.01 3.33
N GLU A 447 -4.28 -2.89 3.40
CA GLU A 447 -5.13 -2.58 4.57
C GLU A 447 -6.37 -3.47 4.62
N VAL A 448 -6.97 -3.73 3.47
CA VAL A 448 -8.10 -4.68 3.37
C VAL A 448 -7.70 -6.07 3.84
N TYR A 449 -6.55 -6.57 3.37
CA TYR A 449 -6.02 -7.88 3.78
C TYR A 449 -5.70 -7.93 5.29
N ALA A 450 -5.12 -6.87 5.82
CA ALA A 450 -4.83 -6.79 7.25
C ALA A 450 -6.13 -6.75 8.09
N ASN A 451 -7.13 -5.98 7.65
CA ASN A 451 -8.44 -5.95 8.33
C ASN A 451 -9.15 -7.30 8.26
N TRP A 452 -9.12 -7.97 7.10
CA TRP A 452 -9.69 -9.29 6.95
C TRP A 452 -9.02 -10.32 7.89
N ARG A 453 -7.69 -10.35 7.99
CA ARG A 453 -6.98 -11.23 8.93
C ARG A 453 -7.39 -10.99 10.38
N ARG A 454 -7.62 -9.73 10.75
CA ARG A 454 -8.02 -9.34 12.09
C ARG A 454 -9.47 -9.72 12.41
N THR A 455 -10.39 -9.49 11.47
CA THR A 455 -11.84 -9.61 11.73
C THR A 455 -12.46 -10.89 11.20
N GLY A 456 -11.90 -11.46 10.13
CA GLY A 456 -12.50 -12.56 9.37
C GLY A 456 -13.52 -12.07 8.32
N TYR A 457 -13.73 -10.77 8.18
CA TYR A 457 -14.74 -10.20 7.28
C TYR A 457 -14.15 -9.34 6.15
N PRO A 458 -14.76 -9.36 4.94
CA PRO A 458 -15.93 -10.15 4.56
C PRO A 458 -15.66 -11.65 4.64
N VAL A 459 -16.72 -12.47 4.72
CA VAL A 459 -16.58 -13.93 4.63
C VAL A 459 -16.20 -14.28 3.21
N LEU A 460 -14.93 -14.64 3.03
CA LEU A 460 -14.36 -15.05 1.75
C LEU A 460 -14.24 -16.57 1.71
N MET A 461 -14.61 -17.17 0.60
CA MET A 461 -14.49 -18.62 0.39
C MET A 461 -13.10 -18.90 -0.23
N PRO A 462 -12.20 -19.54 0.51
CA PRO A 462 -10.92 -19.93 -0.04
C PRO A 462 -11.10 -20.99 -1.13
N VAL A 463 -10.20 -20.96 -2.09
CA VAL A 463 -10.24 -21.87 -3.23
C VAL A 463 -9.26 -23.00 -2.99
N ASN A 464 -9.73 -24.24 -3.10
CA ASN A 464 -8.88 -25.42 -3.10
C ASN A 464 -8.46 -25.79 -4.52
N TYR A 465 -7.60 -24.97 -5.14
CA TYR A 465 -7.10 -25.23 -6.48
C TYR A 465 -6.06 -26.37 -6.46
N PRO A 466 -6.05 -27.29 -7.46
CA PRO A 466 -5.06 -28.36 -7.51
C PRO A 466 -3.61 -27.82 -7.47
N GLY A 467 -2.79 -28.36 -6.58
CA GLY A 467 -1.40 -27.91 -6.39
C GLY A 467 -1.22 -26.62 -5.56
N ASN A 468 -2.29 -26.13 -4.94
CA ASN A 468 -2.20 -24.98 -4.07
C ASN A 468 -1.32 -25.29 -2.81
N VAL A 469 -0.53 -24.31 -2.37
CA VAL A 469 0.46 -24.49 -1.29
C VAL A 469 -0.13 -24.28 0.11
N THR A 470 -1.39 -23.87 0.21
CA THR A 470 -2.06 -23.60 1.49
C THR A 470 -3.08 -24.67 1.90
N GLY A 471 -3.22 -25.74 1.11
CA GLY A 471 -4.22 -26.79 1.37
C GLY A 471 -5.66 -26.25 1.32
N GLY A 472 -5.95 -25.24 0.47
CA GLY A 472 -7.27 -24.64 0.35
C GLY A 472 -7.62 -23.64 1.46
N GLN A 473 -6.63 -23.13 2.19
CA GLN A 473 -6.83 -22.10 3.21
C GLN A 473 -6.36 -20.74 2.69
N MET A 474 -6.95 -19.67 3.20
CA MET A 474 -6.46 -18.32 2.95
C MET A 474 -5.11 -18.12 3.63
N PHE A 475 -4.14 -17.61 2.88
CA PHE A 475 -2.83 -17.27 3.44
C PHE A 475 -2.95 -16.18 4.53
N ARG A 476 -2.05 -16.25 5.52
CA ARG A 476 -2.08 -15.38 6.71
C ARG A 476 -0.90 -14.41 6.76
N ARG A 477 0.09 -14.62 5.92
CA ARG A 477 1.29 -13.78 5.84
C ARG A 477 1.95 -13.90 4.46
N PHE A 478 2.89 -13.04 4.20
CA PHE A 478 3.87 -13.20 3.14
C PHE A 478 5.14 -13.86 3.70
N SER A 479 5.80 -14.65 2.89
CA SER A 479 7.12 -15.19 3.22
C SER A 479 8.17 -14.07 3.28
N ILE A 480 9.21 -14.29 4.08
CA ILE A 480 10.41 -13.45 4.02
C ILE A 480 11.20 -13.88 2.78
N PRO A 481 11.79 -12.95 2.01
CA PRO A 481 12.56 -13.30 0.82
C PRO A 481 13.65 -14.33 1.10
N ILE A 482 13.75 -15.34 0.26
CA ILE A 482 14.73 -16.43 0.44
C ILE A 482 16.18 -15.93 0.45
N THR A 483 16.45 -14.78 -0.13
CA THR A 483 17.76 -14.13 -0.11
C THR A 483 18.26 -13.83 1.29
N GLU A 484 17.36 -13.60 2.25
CA GLU A 484 17.71 -13.38 3.66
C GLU A 484 18.36 -14.61 4.29
N ASN A 485 17.94 -15.81 3.90
CA ASN A 485 18.59 -17.05 4.33
C ASN A 485 20.04 -17.18 3.81
N LEU A 486 20.43 -16.42 2.79
CA LEU A 486 21.77 -16.41 2.21
C LEU A 486 22.63 -15.27 2.78
N THR A 487 22.03 -14.12 3.05
CA THR A 487 22.75 -12.88 3.37
C THR A 487 22.70 -12.51 4.85
N ASN A 488 21.66 -12.96 5.58
CA ASN A 488 21.41 -12.64 6.99
C ASN A 488 20.88 -13.84 7.79
N GLN A 489 21.38 -15.03 7.49
CA GLN A 489 20.83 -16.32 7.92
C GLN A 489 20.56 -16.42 9.43
N ALA A 490 21.52 -16.04 10.26
CA ALA A 490 21.40 -16.20 11.71
C ALA A 490 20.21 -15.41 12.27
N ASN A 491 20.06 -14.15 11.90
CA ASN A 491 18.97 -13.29 12.35
C ASN A 491 17.63 -13.71 11.73
N TYR A 492 17.64 -14.18 10.47
CA TYR A 492 16.47 -14.72 9.78
C TYR A 492 15.92 -15.95 10.50
N LEU A 493 16.77 -16.94 10.82
CA LEU A 493 16.35 -18.16 11.52
C LEU A 493 15.87 -17.89 12.94
N GLU A 494 16.51 -16.94 13.65
CA GLU A 494 16.05 -16.52 14.98
C GLU A 494 14.64 -15.90 14.91
N ALA A 495 14.37 -15.06 13.93
CA ALA A 495 13.05 -14.46 13.71
C ALA A 495 11.99 -15.52 13.41
N LEU A 496 12.28 -16.49 12.54
CA LEU A 496 11.37 -17.60 12.26
C LEU A 496 11.05 -18.40 13.52
N LYS A 497 12.07 -18.76 14.30
CA LYS A 497 11.91 -19.49 15.56
C LYS A 497 11.02 -18.73 16.56
N ARG A 498 11.25 -17.42 16.73
CA ARG A 498 10.44 -16.55 17.60
C ARG A 498 8.98 -16.48 17.18
N GLN A 499 8.70 -16.55 15.88
CA GLN A 499 7.36 -16.56 15.32
C GLN A 499 6.69 -17.95 15.30
N GLY A 500 7.34 -18.96 15.87
CA GLY A 500 6.80 -20.33 16.02
C GLY A 500 7.03 -21.24 14.83
N PHE A 501 7.95 -20.90 13.91
CA PHE A 501 8.39 -21.83 12.87
C PHE A 501 9.31 -22.90 13.45
N SER A 502 9.20 -24.13 12.94
CA SER A 502 10.18 -25.19 13.22
C SER A 502 11.52 -24.84 12.58
N GLU A 503 12.60 -25.55 12.98
CA GLU A 503 13.97 -25.34 12.49
C GLU A 503 14.15 -25.48 10.96
N SER A 504 13.08 -25.76 10.21
CA SER A 504 13.11 -25.79 8.76
C SER A 504 13.09 -24.37 8.21
N THR A 505 13.86 -24.12 7.17
CA THR A 505 13.90 -22.86 6.41
C THR A 505 12.61 -22.58 5.62
N ASN A 506 11.56 -23.37 5.82
CA ASN A 506 10.29 -23.23 5.13
C ASN A 506 9.39 -22.25 5.89
N ASP A 507 9.44 -20.99 5.48
CA ASP A 507 8.47 -19.99 5.88
C ASP A 507 7.08 -20.39 5.35
N ASN A 508 6.07 -20.44 6.22
CA ASN A 508 4.76 -20.98 5.91
C ASN A 508 3.73 -19.84 5.80
N LEU A 509 3.07 -19.73 4.66
CA LEU A 509 2.02 -18.73 4.40
C LEU A 509 0.83 -18.80 5.38
N LEU A 510 0.64 -19.90 6.10
CA LEU A 510 -0.45 -20.10 7.07
C LEU A 510 -0.10 -19.64 8.48
N THR A 511 1.18 -19.42 8.78
CA THR A 511 1.61 -18.95 10.11
C THR A 511 1.15 -17.51 10.32
N ARG A 512 0.52 -17.27 11.48
CA ARG A 512 -0.01 -15.95 11.82
C ARG A 512 1.08 -15.03 12.34
N VAL A 513 1.04 -13.78 11.97
CA VAL A 513 1.87 -12.72 12.57
C VAL A 513 1.38 -12.42 14.00
N TRP A 514 2.17 -11.72 14.80
CA TRP A 514 1.91 -11.51 16.22
C TRP A 514 0.49 -10.97 16.56
N TRP A 515 0.02 -9.99 15.82
CA TRP A 515 -1.31 -9.39 16.07
C TRP A 515 -2.48 -10.20 15.46
N ASP A 516 -2.22 -11.10 14.54
CA ASP A 516 -3.24 -11.93 13.89
C ASP A 516 -3.62 -13.10 14.80
N LYS A 517 -4.67 -12.93 15.59
CA LYS A 517 -5.24 -13.96 16.48
C LYS A 517 -6.53 -14.52 15.90
N PRO A 518 -6.82 -15.80 16.21
CA PRO A 518 -8.08 -16.47 15.83
C PRO A 518 -9.31 -15.70 16.23
#